data_692de6412bd090109b0fac4cb6824f94
#
_entry.id   692de6412bd090109b0fac4cb6824f94
#
_cell.length_a   1.000
_cell.length_b   1.000
_cell.length_c   1.000
_cell.angle_alpha   90.00
_cell.angle_beta   90.00
_cell.angle_gamma   90.00
#
_symmetry.space_group_name_H-M   'P 1'
#
loop_
_entity.id
_entity.type
_entity.pdbx_description
1 polymer ?
#
loop_
_entity_poly.entity_id
_entity_poly.type
_entity_poly.pdbx_seq_one_letter_code
_entity_poly.pdbx_strand_id
1 'polypeptide(L)'
;MNLIITSITIVDLTNKEAKRIHFSEGKNLLTSDRNHLGKSVIMKSIYYTLGAEVFFPKPIKAVNLLLYIDFIVDNSKFRVCRLNRSFVLYKNGEFVKKYISVEELRDTLEDIFKLQINLVGKDALGTITKCPPAFYYMPYYVDQENGWSVNSFSFDRMGQFDLPQRKNSYFFHLGVFDNDYVRKNKLQKANERKMTQLSNDNQKYLTVIETLQNGLDDTQMSFDVTSLERAINTRQDEIKKILEDIAKSRSALVEAEDEYIQLIHDKEVLAKYIKKKVPIGNENEEEIVECPRCGMFFERSMKQKLEKMYLLESLHDDYTNITDDINKLEKRIAKLKNKFSEKQDLLQFYEKSLADNQEIYNAYLKSKATQQLLLEYQTKV
;
A
#
# COMPACT_ATOMS: atom_id res chain seq x y z
N MET A 1 18.40 -11.50 -16.80
CA MET A 1 18.66 -10.04 -16.82
C MET A 1 20.09 -9.78 -16.37
N ASN A 2 20.84 -9.00 -17.13
CA ASN A 2 22.19 -8.56 -16.76
C ASN A 2 22.17 -7.03 -16.58
N LEU A 3 22.27 -6.56 -15.34
CA LEU A 3 22.35 -5.14 -14.99
C LEU A 3 23.80 -4.78 -14.70
N ILE A 4 24.37 -3.86 -15.45
CA ILE A 4 25.73 -3.35 -15.29
C ILE A 4 25.66 -1.84 -15.07
N ILE A 5 26.07 -1.38 -13.89
CA ILE A 5 26.21 0.04 -13.60
C ILE A 5 27.55 0.51 -14.16
N THR A 6 27.51 1.54 -15.02
CA THR A 6 28.72 2.03 -15.70
C THR A 6 29.26 3.32 -15.12
N SER A 7 28.40 4.18 -14.60
CA SER A 7 28.87 5.38 -13.89
C SER A 7 27.81 5.95 -12.97
N ILE A 8 28.23 6.69 -11.94
CA ILE A 8 27.41 7.62 -11.18
C ILE A 8 28.03 9.01 -11.21
N THR A 9 27.21 10.02 -11.44
CA THR A 9 27.58 11.43 -11.33
C THR A 9 26.75 12.07 -10.24
N ILE A 10 27.42 12.75 -9.32
CA ILE A 10 26.82 13.48 -8.21
C ILE A 10 27.15 14.94 -8.43
N VAL A 11 26.13 15.79 -8.52
CA VAL A 11 26.26 17.24 -8.68
C VAL A 11 25.64 17.90 -7.47
N ASP A 12 26.46 18.63 -6.71
CA ASP A 12 26.02 19.48 -5.62
C ASP A 12 25.69 20.86 -6.19
N LEU A 13 24.40 21.16 -6.31
CA LEU A 13 23.94 22.43 -6.86
C LEU A 13 24.20 23.60 -5.91
N THR A 14 24.36 23.34 -4.63
CA THR A 14 24.63 24.38 -3.61
C THR A 14 26.10 24.86 -3.69
N ASN A 15 27.04 23.92 -3.69
CA ASN A 15 28.45 24.19 -3.73
C ASN A 15 29.00 24.31 -5.16
N LYS A 16 28.18 24.02 -6.19
CA LYS A 16 28.58 24.02 -7.61
C LYS A 16 29.73 23.04 -7.89
N GLU A 17 29.71 21.90 -7.23
CA GLU A 17 30.70 20.85 -7.38
C GLU A 17 30.09 19.62 -8.01
N ALA A 18 30.86 18.89 -8.81
CA ALA A 18 30.42 17.66 -9.42
C ALA A 18 31.53 16.61 -9.37
N LYS A 19 31.12 15.36 -9.18
CA LYS A 19 32.01 14.21 -9.26
C LYS A 19 31.37 13.09 -10.03
N ARG A 20 32.09 12.59 -11.01
CA ARG A 20 31.71 11.38 -11.77
C ARG A 20 32.63 10.21 -11.40
N ILE A 21 32.04 9.06 -11.17
CA ILE A 21 32.72 7.83 -10.82
C ILE A 21 32.31 6.80 -11.86
N HIS A 22 33.32 6.20 -12.50
CA HIS A 22 33.15 5.14 -13.47
C HIS A 22 33.35 3.78 -12.80
N PHE A 23 32.58 2.81 -13.24
CA PHE A 23 32.71 1.41 -12.85
C PHE A 23 33.10 0.58 -14.07
N SER A 24 34.02 -0.35 -13.88
CA SER A 24 34.37 -1.36 -14.88
C SER A 24 33.42 -2.55 -14.76
N GLU A 25 33.37 -3.37 -15.80
CA GLU A 25 32.68 -4.65 -15.72
C GLU A 25 33.34 -5.56 -14.68
N GLY A 26 32.53 -6.31 -13.94
CA GLY A 26 32.99 -7.22 -12.90
C GLY A 26 33.20 -6.55 -11.54
N LYS A 27 34.30 -6.85 -10.86
CA LYS A 27 34.55 -6.42 -9.49
C LYS A 27 35.14 -5.01 -9.47
N ASN A 28 34.55 -4.13 -8.66
CA ASN A 28 35.03 -2.77 -8.42
C ASN A 28 35.37 -2.61 -6.94
N LEU A 29 36.48 -1.91 -6.64
CA LEU A 29 36.89 -1.56 -5.30
C LEU A 29 36.85 -0.05 -5.13
N LEU A 30 35.98 0.42 -4.25
CA LEU A 30 35.91 1.83 -3.86
C LEU A 30 36.66 2.02 -2.53
N THR A 31 37.84 2.60 -2.59
CA THR A 31 38.72 2.81 -1.43
C THR A 31 39.06 4.27 -1.25
N SER A 32 39.53 4.63 -0.07
CA SER A 32 40.10 5.93 0.24
C SER A 32 41.04 5.81 1.44
N ASP A 33 42.04 6.70 1.51
CA ASP A 33 43.07 6.70 2.55
C ASP A 33 42.54 7.10 3.93
N ARG A 34 41.35 7.71 4.01
CA ARG A 34 40.73 8.15 5.26
C ARG A 34 39.30 7.69 5.36
N ASN A 35 38.81 7.55 6.60
CA ASN A 35 37.39 7.35 6.87
C ASN A 35 36.59 8.62 6.60
N HIS A 36 35.29 8.50 6.45
CA HIS A 36 34.31 9.59 6.25
C HIS A 36 34.48 10.41 4.94
N LEU A 37 35.16 9.89 3.92
CA LEU A 37 35.29 10.54 2.60
C LEU A 37 34.18 10.21 1.61
N GLY A 38 33.00 9.82 2.08
CA GLY A 38 31.82 9.69 1.24
C GLY A 38 31.65 8.36 0.48
N LYS A 39 32.48 7.31 0.73
CA LYS A 39 32.34 6.00 0.06
C LYS A 39 30.94 5.41 0.15
N SER A 40 30.39 5.38 1.36
CA SER A 40 29.01 4.86 1.60
C SER A 40 27.97 5.76 0.96
N VAL A 41 28.21 7.06 0.85
CA VAL A 41 27.31 8.00 0.18
C VAL A 41 27.24 7.73 -1.30
N ILE A 42 28.37 7.43 -1.95
CA ILE A 42 28.41 7.05 -3.37
C ILE A 42 27.56 5.81 -3.61
N MET A 43 27.75 4.77 -2.80
CA MET A 43 26.97 3.53 -2.91
C MET A 43 25.48 3.76 -2.66
N LYS A 44 25.13 4.54 -1.62
CA LYS A 44 23.75 4.94 -1.33
C LYS A 44 23.13 5.75 -2.47
N SER A 45 23.90 6.64 -3.09
CA SER A 45 23.44 7.47 -4.21
C SER A 45 23.06 6.67 -5.46
N ILE A 46 23.70 5.53 -5.72
CA ILE A 46 23.35 4.63 -6.81
C ILE A 46 21.89 4.19 -6.68
N TYR A 47 21.55 3.60 -5.54
CA TYR A 47 20.20 3.07 -5.30
C TYR A 47 19.17 4.16 -5.11
N TYR A 48 19.58 5.28 -4.48
CA TYR A 48 18.73 6.45 -4.36
C TYR A 48 18.34 7.01 -5.72
N THR A 49 19.27 7.12 -6.65
CA THR A 49 18.98 7.60 -8.02
C THR A 49 18.02 6.68 -8.75
N LEU A 50 18.04 5.39 -8.46
CA LEU A 50 17.13 4.37 -8.99
C LEU A 50 15.82 4.25 -8.19
N GLY A 51 15.48 5.24 -7.37
CA GLY A 51 14.18 5.32 -6.69
C GLY A 51 14.08 4.60 -5.35
N ALA A 52 15.16 3.98 -4.85
CA ALA A 52 15.14 3.40 -3.51
C ALA A 52 15.39 4.49 -2.46
N GLU A 53 14.66 4.46 -1.36
CA GLU A 53 14.96 5.33 -0.23
C GLU A 53 16.08 4.70 0.62
N VAL A 54 17.08 5.52 0.97
CA VAL A 54 18.28 5.08 1.70
C VAL A 54 18.52 5.97 2.92
N PHE A 55 19.26 5.43 3.90
CA PHE A 55 19.65 6.18 5.10
C PHE A 55 20.85 7.09 4.81
N PHE A 56 20.61 8.30 4.32
CA PHE A 56 21.66 9.29 4.20
C PHE A 56 21.97 9.94 5.56
N PRO A 57 23.24 10.33 5.81
CA PRO A 57 23.59 11.19 6.92
C PRO A 57 22.86 12.55 6.84
N LYS A 58 22.45 13.10 7.98
CA LYS A 58 21.68 14.35 8.06
C LYS A 58 22.17 15.50 7.17
N PRO A 59 23.48 15.80 7.06
CA PRO A 59 23.97 16.90 6.22
C PRO A 59 23.60 16.73 4.74
N ILE A 60 23.57 15.48 4.25
CA ILE A 60 23.34 15.20 2.82
C ILE A 60 21.87 15.38 2.42
N LYS A 61 20.93 15.14 3.36
CA LYS A 61 19.50 15.37 3.11
C LYS A 61 19.12 16.84 2.88
N ALA A 62 19.96 17.76 3.34
CA ALA A 62 19.76 19.21 3.18
C ALA A 62 20.39 19.77 1.90
N VAL A 63 21.08 18.96 1.11
CA VAL A 63 21.78 19.39 -0.11
C VAL A 63 20.94 19.06 -1.33
N ASN A 64 20.75 20.03 -2.21
CA ASN A 64 20.14 19.83 -3.52
C ASN A 64 21.12 19.08 -4.43
N LEU A 65 21.01 17.74 -4.44
CA LEU A 65 21.83 16.87 -5.26
C LEU A 65 21.11 16.51 -6.55
N LEU A 66 21.75 16.81 -7.67
CA LEU A 66 21.36 16.25 -8.95
C LEU A 66 22.23 15.01 -9.22
N LEU A 67 21.59 13.87 -9.37
CA LEU A 67 22.23 12.58 -9.49
C LEU A 67 21.95 11.98 -10.87
N TYR A 68 22.98 11.41 -11.50
CA TYR A 68 22.86 10.67 -12.76
C TYR A 68 23.48 9.31 -12.59
N ILE A 69 22.76 8.29 -12.98
CA ILE A 69 23.30 6.92 -13.05
C ILE A 69 23.19 6.42 -14.48
N ASP A 70 24.32 5.96 -15.01
CA ASP A 70 24.40 5.26 -16.29
C ASP A 70 24.49 3.77 -16.04
N PHE A 71 23.65 2.99 -16.71
CA PHE A 71 23.64 1.54 -16.59
C PHE A 71 23.22 0.87 -17.91
N ILE A 72 23.53 -0.40 -18.02
CA ILE A 72 23.21 -1.24 -19.17
C ILE A 72 22.31 -2.39 -18.68
N VAL A 73 21.22 -2.63 -19.39
CA VAL A 73 20.37 -3.82 -19.19
C VAL A 73 20.16 -4.47 -20.56
N ASP A 74 20.51 -5.74 -20.67
CA ASP A 74 20.33 -6.54 -21.89
C ASP A 74 20.80 -5.78 -23.16
N ASN A 75 22.02 -5.21 -23.13
CA ASN A 75 22.66 -4.41 -24.20
C ASN A 75 22.03 -3.01 -24.48
N SER A 76 20.96 -2.62 -23.82
CA SER A 76 20.43 -1.25 -23.91
C SER A 76 21.06 -0.35 -22.86
N LYS A 77 21.48 0.84 -23.26
CA LYS A 77 22.04 1.85 -22.35
C LYS A 77 20.92 2.71 -21.78
N PHE A 78 20.91 2.86 -20.47
CA PHE A 78 19.96 3.70 -19.76
C PHE A 78 20.68 4.74 -18.93
N ARG A 79 20.06 5.89 -18.78
CA ARG A 79 20.43 6.91 -17.79
C ARG A 79 19.20 7.31 -17.01
N VAL A 80 19.27 7.26 -15.70
CA VAL A 80 18.30 7.86 -14.81
C VAL A 80 18.94 9.09 -14.14
N CYS A 81 18.24 10.20 -14.24
CA CYS A 81 18.58 11.43 -13.51
C CYS A 81 17.58 11.61 -12.39
N ARG A 82 18.03 11.94 -11.19
CA ARG A 82 17.18 12.28 -10.06
C ARG A 82 17.56 13.64 -9.51
N LEU A 83 16.54 14.50 -9.38
CA LEU A 83 16.61 15.73 -8.60
C LEU A 83 15.46 15.72 -7.61
N ASN A 84 15.78 15.64 -6.32
CA ASN A 84 14.80 15.49 -5.25
C ASN A 84 13.84 14.32 -5.52
N ARG A 85 12.58 14.60 -5.84
CA ARG A 85 11.52 13.60 -6.14
C ARG A 85 11.23 13.44 -7.62
N SER A 86 11.87 14.20 -8.48
CA SER A 86 11.70 14.13 -9.92
C SER A 86 12.76 13.23 -10.55
N PHE A 87 12.34 12.47 -11.56
CA PHE A 87 13.23 11.60 -12.29
C PHE A 87 13.11 11.83 -13.78
N VAL A 88 14.19 11.59 -14.51
CA VAL A 88 14.22 11.60 -15.96
C VAL A 88 14.92 10.35 -16.43
N LEU A 89 14.34 9.65 -17.38
CA LEU A 89 14.91 8.47 -18.02
C LEU A 89 15.31 8.77 -19.44
N TYR A 90 16.51 8.33 -19.78
CA TYR A 90 17.02 8.26 -21.15
C TYR A 90 17.32 6.81 -21.51
N LYS A 91 17.10 6.45 -22.77
CA LYS A 91 17.47 5.15 -23.35
C LYS A 91 18.30 5.40 -24.60
N ASN A 92 19.50 4.82 -24.67
CA ASN A 92 20.46 4.98 -25.77
C ASN A 92 20.77 6.44 -26.13
N GLY A 93 20.73 7.33 -25.13
CA GLY A 93 20.96 8.76 -25.30
C GLY A 93 19.70 9.59 -25.60
N GLU A 94 18.59 8.97 -25.92
CA GLU A 94 17.33 9.64 -26.20
C GLU A 94 16.47 9.80 -24.96
N PHE A 95 15.80 10.94 -24.81
CA PHE A 95 14.83 11.18 -23.75
C PHE A 95 13.63 10.23 -23.89
N VAL A 96 13.30 9.54 -22.81
CA VAL A 96 12.13 8.65 -22.76
C VAL A 96 10.97 9.32 -22.06
N LYS A 97 11.16 9.67 -20.78
CA LYS A 97 10.06 10.20 -19.96
C LYS A 97 10.59 10.88 -18.70
N LYS A 98 9.81 11.85 -18.20
CA LYS A 98 9.95 12.44 -16.88
C LYS A 98 8.90 11.84 -15.94
N TYR A 99 9.31 11.63 -14.70
CA TYR A 99 8.48 11.10 -13.62
C TYR A 99 8.53 12.09 -12.46
N ILE A 100 7.40 12.29 -11.80
CA ILE A 100 7.27 13.19 -10.65
C ILE A 100 7.18 12.43 -9.33
N SER A 101 7.11 11.12 -9.40
CA SER A 101 7.07 10.25 -8.23
C SER A 101 7.87 8.96 -8.45
N VAL A 102 8.21 8.31 -7.35
CA VAL A 102 8.89 7.00 -7.34
C VAL A 102 7.97 5.92 -7.92
N GLU A 103 6.66 6.02 -7.69
CA GLU A 103 5.67 5.06 -8.17
C GLU A 103 5.60 5.05 -9.71
N GLU A 104 5.63 6.23 -10.34
CA GLU A 104 5.66 6.31 -11.80
C GLU A 104 6.97 5.73 -12.38
N LEU A 105 8.11 6.03 -11.74
CA LEU A 105 9.41 5.47 -12.14
C LEU A 105 9.43 3.96 -11.95
N ARG A 106 8.89 3.45 -10.85
CA ARG A 106 8.83 2.03 -10.50
C ARG A 106 8.24 1.20 -11.63
N ASP A 107 7.09 1.60 -12.17
CA ASP A 107 6.40 0.84 -13.23
C ASP A 107 7.30 0.71 -14.47
N THR A 108 8.06 1.75 -14.81
CA THR A 108 9.03 1.67 -15.91
C THR A 108 10.25 0.81 -15.56
N LEU A 109 10.72 0.84 -14.30
CA LEU A 109 11.81 -0.02 -13.85
C LEU A 109 11.40 -1.50 -13.82
N GLU A 110 10.14 -1.81 -13.50
CA GLU A 110 9.58 -3.17 -13.61
C GLU A 110 9.74 -3.71 -15.04
N ASP A 111 9.42 -2.89 -16.04
CA ASP A 111 9.53 -3.28 -17.45
C ASP A 111 11.00 -3.45 -17.87
N ILE A 112 11.88 -2.52 -17.46
CA ILE A 112 13.31 -2.57 -17.78
C ILE A 112 13.97 -3.78 -17.14
N PHE A 113 13.67 -4.04 -15.85
CA PHE A 113 14.28 -5.14 -15.09
C PHE A 113 13.53 -6.48 -15.31
N LYS A 114 12.38 -6.45 -15.96
CA LYS A 114 11.49 -7.63 -16.11
C LYS A 114 11.22 -8.31 -14.76
N LEU A 115 11.09 -7.50 -13.72
CA LEU A 115 10.92 -7.96 -12.35
C LEU A 115 9.80 -7.16 -11.68
N GLN A 116 8.66 -7.80 -11.48
CA GLN A 116 7.54 -7.25 -10.75
C GLN A 116 7.36 -8.00 -9.45
N ILE A 117 7.46 -7.30 -8.33
CA ILE A 117 7.29 -7.86 -6.99
C ILE A 117 6.05 -7.26 -6.37
N ASN A 118 5.04 -8.09 -6.13
CA ASN A 118 3.84 -7.74 -5.39
C ASN A 118 3.83 -8.50 -4.07
N LEU A 119 3.55 -7.81 -2.98
CA LEU A 119 3.48 -8.40 -1.65
C LEU A 119 2.18 -8.00 -0.95
N VAL A 120 1.81 -8.77 0.07
CA VAL A 120 0.67 -8.47 0.92
C VAL A 120 1.02 -7.35 1.88
N GLY A 121 0.31 -6.23 1.81
CA GLY A 121 0.49 -5.08 2.68
C GLY A 121 0.06 -5.37 4.13
N LYS A 122 0.46 -4.46 5.04
CA LYS A 122 0.09 -4.50 6.46
C LYS A 122 -1.32 -3.98 6.75
N ASP A 123 -2.02 -3.51 5.72
CA ASP A 123 -3.39 -3.06 5.88
C ASP A 123 -4.29 -4.21 6.37
N ALA A 124 -5.39 -3.88 7.02
CA ALA A 124 -6.30 -4.87 7.61
C ALA A 124 -6.87 -5.85 6.56
N LEU A 125 -6.97 -5.42 5.29
CA LEU A 125 -7.42 -6.23 4.16
C LEU A 125 -6.30 -7.10 3.56
N GLY A 126 -5.06 -6.89 3.96
CA GLY A 126 -3.90 -7.54 3.35
C GLY A 126 -3.88 -7.30 1.84
N THR A 127 -4.04 -6.06 1.40
CA THR A 127 -4.07 -5.72 -0.03
C THR A 127 -2.75 -6.09 -0.69
N ILE A 128 -2.84 -6.74 -1.85
CA ILE A 128 -1.65 -7.04 -2.65
C ILE A 128 -1.25 -5.75 -3.36
N THR A 129 -0.05 -5.26 -3.06
CA THR A 129 0.47 -4.01 -3.61
C THR A 129 1.83 -4.21 -4.25
N LYS A 130 2.13 -3.42 -5.27
CA LYS A 130 3.44 -3.36 -5.89
C LYS A 130 4.48 -2.84 -4.90
N CYS A 131 5.64 -3.47 -4.87
CA CYS A 131 6.73 -3.05 -4.01
C CYS A 131 7.45 -1.81 -4.55
N PRO A 132 7.96 -0.92 -3.69
CA PRO A 132 8.83 0.17 -4.12
C PRO A 132 10.17 -0.36 -4.67
N PRO A 133 10.92 0.44 -5.46
CA PRO A 133 12.16 0.02 -6.10
C PRO A 133 13.22 -0.56 -5.16
N ALA A 134 13.21 -0.20 -3.87
CA ALA A 134 14.11 -0.76 -2.88
C ALA A 134 14.09 -2.30 -2.85
N PHE A 135 12.94 -2.92 -3.14
CA PHE A 135 12.79 -4.37 -3.16
C PHE A 135 13.49 -5.03 -4.35
N TYR A 136 13.75 -4.30 -5.44
CA TYR A 136 14.52 -4.82 -6.59
C TYR A 136 16.00 -4.95 -6.28
N TYR A 137 16.49 -4.20 -5.26
CA TYR A 137 17.91 -4.12 -4.93
C TYR A 137 18.26 -4.81 -3.62
N MET A 138 17.27 -5.24 -2.83
CA MET A 138 17.49 -5.83 -1.50
C MET A 138 18.54 -6.95 -1.45
N PRO A 139 18.58 -7.90 -2.39
CA PRO A 139 19.57 -8.97 -2.34
C PRO A 139 20.99 -8.53 -2.72
N TYR A 140 21.12 -7.33 -3.32
CA TYR A 140 22.36 -6.87 -3.95
C TYR A 140 23.05 -5.75 -3.19
N TYR A 141 22.44 -5.24 -2.10
CA TYR A 141 23.00 -4.16 -1.32
C TYR A 141 22.93 -4.42 0.18
N VAL A 142 24.11 -4.37 0.81
CA VAL A 142 24.25 -4.44 2.27
C VAL A 142 24.80 -3.12 2.77
N ASP A 143 23.98 -2.37 3.51
CA ASP A 143 24.40 -1.13 4.13
C ASP A 143 25.28 -1.39 5.36
N GLN A 144 26.33 -0.58 5.50
CA GLN A 144 27.29 -0.73 6.58
C GLN A 144 26.66 -0.56 7.98
N GLU A 145 25.66 0.32 8.11
CA GLU A 145 25.03 0.64 9.39
C GLU A 145 23.81 -0.22 9.68
N ASN A 146 22.98 -0.48 8.66
CA ASN A 146 21.66 -1.08 8.82
C ASN A 146 21.54 -2.48 8.21
N GLY A 147 22.51 -2.94 7.45
CA GLY A 147 22.45 -4.20 6.71
C GLY A 147 22.84 -5.45 7.49
N TRP A 148 23.40 -5.32 8.68
CA TRP A 148 24.02 -6.42 9.41
C TRP A 148 23.11 -7.16 10.40
N SER A 149 21.99 -6.59 10.78
CA SER A 149 21.08 -7.26 11.70
C SER A 149 20.06 -8.14 10.95
N VAL A 150 19.71 -9.27 11.56
CA VAL A 150 18.80 -10.28 10.98
C VAL A 150 17.44 -9.70 10.58
N ASN A 151 17.00 -8.63 11.23
CA ASN A 151 15.71 -8.00 11.03
C ASN A 151 15.77 -6.60 10.42
N SER A 152 16.97 -6.09 10.13
CA SER A 152 17.14 -4.79 9.47
C SER A 152 17.40 -4.97 7.98
N PHE A 153 17.02 -3.95 7.24
CA PHE A 153 17.21 -3.89 5.80
C PHE A 153 18.04 -2.67 5.46
N SER A 154 18.81 -2.77 4.39
CA SER A 154 19.71 -1.72 3.93
C SER A 154 18.99 -0.47 3.41
N PHE A 155 17.67 -0.53 3.23
CA PHE A 155 16.84 0.55 2.68
C PHE A 155 15.86 1.09 3.70
N ASP A 156 15.54 2.39 3.56
CA ASP A 156 14.53 3.10 4.35
C ASP A 156 13.11 2.86 3.80
N ARG A 157 12.10 3.26 4.58
CA ARG A 157 10.68 3.28 4.20
C ARG A 157 10.11 1.95 3.68
N MET A 158 10.58 0.84 4.22
CA MET A 158 10.06 -0.49 3.90
C MET A 158 8.93 -0.95 4.82
N GLY A 159 8.43 -0.04 5.68
CA GLY A 159 7.50 -0.35 6.76
C GLY A 159 6.09 -0.76 6.34
N GLN A 160 5.71 -0.53 5.07
CA GLN A 160 4.40 -0.92 4.53
C GLN A 160 4.18 -2.43 4.45
N PHE A 161 5.23 -3.22 4.53
CA PHE A 161 5.17 -4.68 4.59
C PHE A 161 5.72 -5.16 5.93
N ASP A 162 5.17 -6.24 6.45
CA ASP A 162 5.70 -6.90 7.63
C ASP A 162 7.00 -7.66 7.33
N LEU A 163 7.70 -8.09 8.37
CA LEU A 163 8.98 -8.76 8.23
C LEU A 163 8.91 -10.04 7.38
N PRO A 164 7.92 -10.94 7.56
CA PRO A 164 7.76 -12.10 6.70
C PRO A 164 7.56 -11.72 5.22
N GLN A 165 6.73 -10.71 4.94
CA GLN A 165 6.51 -10.28 3.56
C GLN A 165 7.78 -9.68 2.94
N ARG A 166 8.54 -8.88 3.70
CA ARG A 166 9.83 -8.37 3.22
C ARG A 166 10.81 -9.50 2.91
N LYS A 167 10.86 -10.55 3.73
CA LYS A 167 11.68 -11.75 3.45
C LYS A 167 11.18 -12.50 2.21
N ASN A 168 9.88 -12.55 1.97
CA ASN A 168 9.32 -13.19 0.78
C ASN A 168 9.81 -12.56 -0.52
N SER A 169 10.20 -11.27 -0.54
CA SER A 169 10.73 -10.65 -1.75
C SER A 169 12.01 -11.32 -2.29
N TYR A 170 12.82 -11.93 -1.43
CA TYR A 170 14.01 -12.68 -1.86
C TYR A 170 13.63 -13.88 -2.73
N PHE A 171 12.50 -14.52 -2.46
CA PHE A 171 12.02 -15.66 -3.24
C PHE A 171 11.60 -15.27 -4.67
N PHE A 172 11.18 -14.01 -4.89
CA PHE A 172 10.98 -13.47 -6.24
C PHE A 172 12.30 -13.38 -7.02
N HIS A 173 13.37 -12.91 -6.38
CA HIS A 173 14.69 -12.85 -7.01
C HIS A 173 15.27 -14.22 -7.33
N LEU A 174 14.90 -15.23 -6.54
CA LEU A 174 15.31 -16.62 -6.76
C LEU A 174 14.41 -17.33 -7.80
N GLY A 175 13.36 -16.67 -8.30
CA GLY A 175 12.40 -17.28 -9.21
C GLY A 175 11.51 -18.36 -8.58
N VAL A 176 11.47 -18.42 -7.24
CA VAL A 176 10.64 -19.39 -6.48
C VAL A 176 9.22 -18.88 -6.32
N PHE A 177 9.06 -17.56 -6.13
CA PHE A 177 7.77 -16.90 -6.06
C PHE A 177 7.52 -16.05 -7.29
N ASP A 178 6.27 -16.03 -7.71
CA ASP A 178 5.70 -15.12 -8.67
C ASP A 178 4.46 -14.42 -8.11
N ASN A 179 3.88 -13.49 -8.85
CA ASN A 179 2.69 -12.77 -8.43
C ASN A 179 1.44 -13.67 -8.35
N ASP A 180 1.41 -14.75 -9.10
CA ASP A 180 0.32 -15.73 -9.04
C ASP A 180 0.40 -16.56 -7.76
N TYR A 181 1.60 -16.91 -7.31
CA TYR A 181 1.81 -17.54 -6.01
C TYR A 181 1.27 -16.65 -4.86
N VAL A 182 1.56 -15.36 -4.88
CA VAL A 182 1.09 -14.43 -3.85
C VAL A 182 -0.44 -14.36 -3.82
N ARG A 183 -1.08 -14.31 -5.00
CA ARG A 183 -2.55 -14.33 -5.13
C ARG A 183 -3.14 -15.64 -4.60
N LYS A 184 -2.59 -16.78 -5.01
CA LYS A 184 -3.03 -18.10 -4.59
C LYS A 184 -2.87 -18.32 -3.09
N ASN A 185 -1.73 -17.91 -2.53
CA ASN A 185 -1.47 -18.00 -1.08
C ASN A 185 -2.46 -17.15 -0.26
N LYS A 186 -2.77 -15.93 -0.74
CA LYS A 186 -3.81 -15.10 -0.12
C LYS A 186 -5.18 -15.78 -0.16
N LEU A 187 -5.57 -16.32 -1.30
CA LEU A 187 -6.84 -17.05 -1.46
C LEU A 187 -6.87 -18.32 -0.58
N GLN A 188 -5.78 -19.05 -0.52
CA GLN A 188 -5.67 -20.24 0.33
C GLN A 188 -5.89 -19.87 1.80
N LYS A 189 -5.20 -18.84 2.32
CA LYS A 189 -5.37 -18.36 3.70
C LYS A 189 -6.80 -17.87 3.99
N ALA A 190 -7.44 -17.21 3.01
CA ALA A 190 -8.82 -16.79 3.15
C ALA A 190 -9.76 -18.00 3.21
N ASN A 191 -9.54 -19.01 2.36
CA ASN A 191 -10.31 -20.25 2.36
C ASN A 191 -10.10 -21.06 3.64
N GLU A 192 -8.86 -21.15 4.15
CA GLU A 192 -8.56 -21.84 5.42
C GLU A 192 -9.30 -21.18 6.60
N ARG A 193 -9.33 -19.85 6.66
CA ARG A 193 -10.11 -19.11 7.67
C ARG A 193 -11.60 -19.41 7.56
N LYS A 194 -12.13 -19.40 6.33
CA LYS A 194 -13.53 -19.70 6.06
C LYS A 194 -13.89 -21.16 6.43
N MET A 195 -13.00 -22.10 6.12
CA MET A 195 -13.16 -23.50 6.51
C MET A 195 -13.17 -23.67 8.04
N THR A 196 -12.25 -23.00 8.75
CA THR A 196 -12.23 -23.03 10.23
C THR A 196 -13.50 -22.45 10.81
N GLN A 197 -14.00 -21.35 10.24
CA GLN A 197 -15.25 -20.74 10.67
C GLN A 197 -16.44 -21.69 10.44
N LEU A 198 -16.55 -22.26 9.23
CA LEU A 198 -17.61 -23.23 8.90
C LEU A 198 -17.54 -24.50 9.77
N SER A 199 -16.33 -24.97 10.08
CA SER A 199 -16.15 -26.13 10.98
C SER A 199 -16.63 -25.80 12.40
N ASN A 200 -16.31 -24.62 12.91
CA ASN A 200 -16.78 -24.17 14.23
C ASN A 200 -18.31 -24.00 14.28
N ASP A 201 -18.89 -23.45 13.20
CA ASP A 201 -20.34 -23.30 13.10
C ASP A 201 -21.04 -24.67 13.00
N ASN A 202 -20.46 -25.60 12.23
CA ASN A 202 -20.97 -26.95 12.11
C ASN A 202 -20.93 -27.69 13.47
N GLN A 203 -19.86 -27.51 14.24
CA GLN A 203 -19.73 -28.08 15.59
C GLN A 203 -20.78 -27.51 16.55
N LYS A 204 -21.09 -26.22 16.47
CA LYS A 204 -22.19 -25.60 17.23
C LYS A 204 -23.55 -26.19 16.83
N TYR A 205 -23.78 -26.37 15.53
CA TYR A 205 -25.03 -26.99 15.07
C TYR A 205 -25.19 -28.43 15.56
N LEU A 206 -24.12 -29.23 15.53
CA LEU A 206 -24.14 -30.59 16.06
C LEU A 206 -24.46 -30.60 17.56
N THR A 207 -23.88 -29.71 18.34
CA THR A 207 -24.20 -29.58 19.77
C THR A 207 -25.67 -29.19 20.02
N VAL A 208 -26.22 -28.31 19.19
CA VAL A 208 -27.62 -27.90 19.28
C VAL A 208 -28.54 -29.08 18.90
N ILE A 209 -28.20 -29.84 17.83
CA ILE A 209 -28.94 -31.02 17.43
C ILE A 209 -28.94 -32.11 18.54
N GLU A 210 -27.76 -32.39 19.13
CA GLU A 210 -27.66 -33.32 20.27
C GLU A 210 -28.49 -32.84 21.46
N THR A 211 -28.47 -31.55 21.80
CA THR A 211 -29.25 -30.98 22.88
C THR A 211 -30.76 -31.09 22.60
N LEU A 212 -31.17 -30.86 21.36
CA LEU A 212 -32.57 -30.99 20.94
C LEU A 212 -33.01 -32.45 20.91
N GLN A 213 -32.18 -33.40 20.47
CA GLN A 213 -32.47 -34.83 20.45
C GLN A 213 -32.56 -35.39 21.89
N ASN A 214 -31.64 -35.03 22.77
CA ASN A 214 -31.67 -35.41 24.18
C ASN A 214 -32.85 -34.77 24.94
N GLY A 215 -33.34 -33.60 24.49
CA GLY A 215 -34.51 -32.93 25.04
C GLY A 215 -35.84 -33.48 24.55
N LEU A 216 -35.85 -34.26 23.46
CA LEU A 216 -37.05 -34.95 22.95
C LEU A 216 -37.36 -36.25 23.70
N ASP A 217 -36.33 -36.86 24.33
CA ASP A 217 -36.50 -38.08 25.14
C ASP A 217 -36.96 -37.79 26.58
N ASP A 218 -36.89 -36.53 27.03
CA ASP A 218 -37.34 -36.13 28.39
C ASP A 218 -38.62 -35.29 28.25
N THR A 219 -39.77 -35.94 28.45
CA THR A 219 -41.12 -35.38 28.32
C THR A 219 -41.49 -34.37 29.42
N GLN A 220 -40.53 -33.68 30.01
CA GLN A 220 -40.74 -32.57 30.94
C GLN A 220 -39.78 -31.42 30.69
N MET A 221 -39.80 -30.82 29.49
CA MET A 221 -39.24 -29.52 29.33
C MET A 221 -40.24 -28.45 29.78
N SER A 222 -40.09 -27.95 31.00
CA SER A 222 -40.61 -26.63 31.35
C SER A 222 -39.83 -25.58 30.54
N PHE A 223 -40.20 -25.44 29.29
CA PHE A 223 -39.64 -24.39 28.44
C PHE A 223 -40.12 -23.06 28.99
N ASP A 224 -39.23 -22.27 29.52
CA ASP A 224 -39.55 -20.91 29.94
C ASP A 224 -39.74 -20.02 28.71
N VAL A 225 -41.01 -20.05 28.22
CA VAL A 225 -41.45 -19.26 27.08
C VAL A 225 -41.15 -17.77 27.29
N THR A 226 -41.19 -17.32 28.54
CA THR A 226 -40.92 -15.92 28.88
C THR A 226 -39.43 -15.57 28.72
N SER A 227 -38.53 -16.53 28.92
CA SER A 227 -37.10 -16.32 28.69
C SER A 227 -36.79 -16.28 27.16
N LEU A 228 -37.47 -17.10 26.36
CA LEU A 228 -37.31 -17.11 24.90
C LEU A 228 -37.89 -15.83 24.28
N GLU A 229 -39.06 -15.37 24.71
CA GLU A 229 -39.63 -14.09 24.26
C GLU A 229 -38.73 -12.90 24.63
N ARG A 230 -38.14 -12.88 25.81
CA ARG A 230 -37.16 -11.86 26.19
C ARG A 230 -35.91 -11.94 25.31
N ALA A 231 -35.41 -13.15 25.01
CA ALA A 231 -34.27 -13.34 24.14
C ALA A 231 -34.54 -12.83 22.72
N ILE A 232 -35.73 -13.10 22.16
CA ILE A 232 -36.16 -12.60 20.85
C ILE A 232 -36.22 -11.06 20.86
N ASN A 233 -36.86 -10.43 21.84
CA ASN A 233 -36.96 -8.98 21.96
C ASN A 233 -35.59 -8.33 22.12
N THR A 234 -34.72 -8.92 22.95
CA THR A 234 -33.33 -8.42 23.11
C THR A 234 -32.56 -8.48 21.81
N ARG A 235 -32.71 -9.56 21.03
CA ARG A 235 -32.09 -9.69 19.70
C ARG A 235 -32.59 -8.65 18.70
N GLN A 236 -33.90 -8.38 18.72
CA GLN A 236 -34.48 -7.32 17.86
C GLN A 236 -33.90 -5.94 18.20
N ASP A 237 -33.74 -5.64 19.48
CA ASP A 237 -33.13 -4.37 19.92
C ASP A 237 -31.65 -4.28 19.55
N GLU A 238 -30.91 -5.42 19.64
CA GLU A 238 -29.51 -5.49 19.20
C GLU A 238 -29.40 -5.29 17.69
N ILE A 239 -30.23 -5.93 16.90
CA ILE A 239 -30.30 -5.75 15.41
C ILE A 239 -30.58 -4.29 15.07
N LYS A 240 -31.53 -3.63 15.75
CA LYS A 240 -31.82 -2.21 15.52
C LYS A 240 -30.62 -1.32 15.79
N LYS A 241 -29.90 -1.53 16.88
CA LYS A 241 -28.67 -0.78 17.18
C LYS A 241 -27.57 -1.01 16.13
N ILE A 242 -27.41 -2.25 15.67
CA ILE A 242 -26.43 -2.57 14.62
C ILE A 242 -26.80 -1.87 13.32
N LEU A 243 -28.06 -1.85 12.94
CA LEU A 243 -28.54 -1.15 11.72
C LEU A 243 -28.27 0.36 11.79
N GLU A 244 -28.52 0.99 12.95
CA GLU A 244 -28.18 2.41 13.17
C GLU A 244 -26.66 2.65 13.03
N ASP A 245 -25.86 1.76 13.56
CA ASP A 245 -24.41 1.83 13.48
C ASP A 245 -23.87 1.58 12.06
N ILE A 246 -24.49 0.68 11.30
CA ILE A 246 -24.21 0.44 9.89
C ILE A 246 -24.51 1.71 9.09
N ALA A 247 -25.64 2.37 9.33
CA ALA A 247 -26.01 3.60 8.67
C ALA A 247 -24.98 4.72 8.91
N LYS A 248 -24.54 4.90 10.17
CA LYS A 248 -23.48 5.87 10.54
C LYS A 248 -22.15 5.54 9.86
N SER A 249 -21.77 4.25 9.86
CA SER A 249 -20.51 3.81 9.23
C SER A 249 -20.54 4.01 7.73
N ARG A 250 -21.69 3.81 7.08
CA ARG A 250 -21.89 4.05 5.65
C ARG A 250 -21.76 5.52 5.29
N SER A 251 -22.38 6.41 6.08
CA SER A 251 -22.25 7.87 5.86
C SER A 251 -20.79 8.31 5.95
N ALA A 252 -20.06 7.89 7.00
CA ALA A 252 -18.67 8.23 7.17
C ALA A 252 -17.77 7.64 6.05
N LEU A 253 -18.13 6.48 5.51
CA LEU A 253 -17.42 5.89 4.37
C LEU A 253 -17.61 6.69 3.09
N VAL A 254 -18.85 7.10 2.79
CA VAL A 254 -19.17 7.92 1.60
C VAL A 254 -18.43 9.25 1.67
N GLU A 255 -18.47 9.93 2.82
CA GLU A 255 -17.74 11.20 3.02
C GLU A 255 -16.22 11.04 2.77
N ALA A 256 -15.64 9.96 3.29
CA ALA A 256 -14.22 9.70 3.09
C ALA A 256 -13.88 9.31 1.64
N GLU A 257 -14.75 8.61 0.93
CA GLU A 257 -14.58 8.27 -0.49
C GLU A 257 -14.72 9.53 -1.38
N ASP A 258 -15.62 10.43 -1.07
CA ASP A 258 -15.76 11.70 -1.79
C ASP A 258 -14.53 12.60 -1.60
N GLU A 259 -14.03 12.71 -0.36
CA GLU A 259 -12.80 13.44 -0.05
C GLU A 259 -11.58 12.83 -0.79
N TYR A 260 -11.51 11.51 -0.87
CA TYR A 260 -10.47 10.79 -1.60
C TYR A 260 -10.49 11.09 -3.10
N ILE A 261 -11.67 11.09 -3.71
CA ILE A 261 -11.83 11.41 -5.14
C ILE A 261 -11.38 12.85 -5.42
N GLN A 262 -11.72 13.78 -4.54
CA GLN A 262 -11.32 15.17 -4.68
C GLN A 262 -9.79 15.34 -4.58
N LEU A 263 -9.15 14.72 -3.60
CA LEU A 263 -7.69 14.76 -3.46
C LEU A 263 -6.96 14.13 -4.65
N ILE A 264 -7.48 13.04 -5.20
CA ILE A 264 -6.92 12.43 -6.44
C ILE A 264 -7.01 13.42 -7.59
N HIS A 265 -8.14 14.09 -7.77
CA HIS A 265 -8.29 15.10 -8.81
C HIS A 265 -7.30 16.26 -8.63
N ASP A 266 -7.19 16.79 -7.41
CA ASP A 266 -6.26 17.89 -7.09
C ASP A 266 -4.81 17.49 -7.33
N LYS A 267 -4.44 16.27 -6.96
CA LYS A 267 -3.13 15.68 -7.25
C LYS A 267 -2.83 15.63 -8.74
N GLU A 268 -3.81 15.21 -9.56
CA GLU A 268 -3.64 15.14 -11.01
C GLU A 268 -3.48 16.54 -11.64
N VAL A 269 -4.27 17.51 -11.19
CA VAL A 269 -4.19 18.91 -11.64
C VAL A 269 -2.81 19.49 -11.30
N LEU A 270 -2.36 19.28 -10.06
CA LEU A 270 -1.06 19.76 -9.60
C LEU A 270 0.09 19.06 -10.36
N ALA A 271 0.00 17.77 -10.62
CA ALA A 271 0.95 17.02 -11.42
C ALA A 271 1.07 17.58 -12.85
N LYS A 272 -0.06 17.86 -13.50
CA LYS A 272 -0.09 18.48 -14.84
C LYS A 272 0.56 19.86 -14.81
N TYR A 273 0.30 20.66 -13.76
CA TYR A 273 0.86 21.99 -13.59
C TYR A 273 2.37 21.94 -13.40
N ILE A 274 2.88 21.05 -12.53
CA ILE A 274 4.31 20.83 -12.32
C ILE A 274 4.99 20.43 -13.64
N LYS A 275 4.42 19.46 -14.37
CA LYS A 275 4.95 18.99 -15.67
C LYS A 275 5.04 20.14 -16.69
N LYS A 276 4.07 21.04 -16.70
CA LYS A 276 4.03 22.19 -17.61
C LYS A 276 5.04 23.29 -17.23
N LYS A 277 5.27 23.50 -15.93
CA LYS A 277 6.12 24.59 -15.41
C LYS A 277 7.60 24.24 -15.34
N VAL A 278 7.94 22.95 -15.37
CA VAL A 278 9.34 22.49 -15.37
C VAL A 278 9.77 22.21 -16.82
N PRO A 279 10.46 23.11 -17.48
CA PRO A 279 11.09 22.80 -18.76
C PRO A 279 12.21 21.78 -18.51
N ILE A 280 12.16 20.66 -19.20
CA ILE A 280 13.20 19.64 -19.12
C ILE A 280 13.78 19.45 -20.49
N GLY A 281 15.09 19.69 -20.52
CA GLY A 281 15.96 19.02 -21.43
C GLY A 281 15.95 19.47 -22.88
N ASN A 282 15.67 20.74 -23.14
CA ASN A 282 16.38 21.41 -24.21
C ASN A 282 17.32 22.42 -23.55
N GLU A 283 18.57 22.05 -23.38
CA GLU A 283 19.65 22.96 -22.97
C GLU A 283 19.81 24.12 -23.95
N ASN A 284 18.99 24.14 -25.02
CA ASN A 284 19.00 25.16 -26.09
C ASN A 284 17.72 25.99 -26.17
N GLU A 285 16.69 25.81 -25.34
CA GLU A 285 15.70 26.86 -25.17
C GLU A 285 16.36 27.93 -24.29
N GLU A 286 16.98 28.81 -24.95
CA GLU A 286 17.63 30.01 -24.47
C GLU A 286 16.77 30.64 -23.37
N GLU A 287 17.34 30.76 -22.18
CA GLU A 287 16.78 31.50 -21.06
C GLU A 287 16.68 33.04 -21.39
N ILE A 288 16.46 33.33 -22.65
CA ILE A 288 16.33 34.64 -23.25
C ILE A 288 14.86 35.00 -23.23
N VAL A 289 14.52 36.01 -22.48
CA VAL A 289 13.15 36.54 -22.39
C VAL A 289 13.09 37.84 -23.16
N GLU A 290 12.13 37.98 -24.06
CA GLU A 290 11.88 39.25 -24.73
C GLU A 290 11.22 40.21 -23.76
N CYS A 291 11.74 41.41 -23.67
CA CYS A 291 11.16 42.48 -22.87
C CYS A 291 9.84 42.95 -23.50
N PRO A 292 8.66 42.82 -22.82
CA PRO A 292 7.39 43.21 -23.39
C PRO A 292 7.26 44.73 -23.63
N ARG A 293 8.23 45.52 -23.17
CA ARG A 293 8.22 46.98 -23.29
C ARG A 293 9.10 47.50 -24.41
N CYS A 294 10.19 46.82 -24.75
CA CYS A 294 11.18 47.32 -25.71
C CYS A 294 11.64 46.27 -26.73
N GLY A 295 11.16 45.01 -26.65
CA GLY A 295 11.53 43.93 -27.56
C GLY A 295 12.99 43.44 -27.43
N MET A 296 13.77 43.92 -26.48
CA MET A 296 15.15 43.44 -26.27
C MET A 296 15.14 42.09 -25.57
N PHE A 297 16.00 41.21 -26.03
CA PHE A 297 16.23 39.90 -25.43
C PHE A 297 17.26 40.01 -24.31
N PHE A 298 16.97 39.40 -23.16
CA PHE A 298 17.89 39.33 -22.03
C PHE A 298 17.82 37.98 -21.34
N GLU A 299 18.94 37.55 -20.76
CA GLU A 299 18.96 36.34 -19.91
C GLU A 299 18.15 36.56 -18.63
N ARG A 300 17.42 35.53 -18.21
CA ARG A 300 16.74 35.56 -16.91
C ARG A 300 17.75 35.82 -15.80
N SER A 301 17.45 36.79 -14.95
CA SER A 301 18.31 37.11 -13.80
C SER A 301 18.37 35.90 -12.86
N MET A 302 19.48 35.79 -12.12
CA MET A 302 19.67 34.74 -11.10
C MET A 302 18.54 34.77 -10.07
N LYS A 303 17.96 35.93 -9.77
CA LYS A 303 16.79 36.09 -8.91
C LYS A 303 15.54 35.37 -9.47
N GLN A 304 15.26 35.51 -10.75
CA GLN A 304 14.13 34.85 -11.41
C GLN A 304 14.32 33.34 -11.52
N LYS A 305 15.57 32.89 -11.68
CA LYS A 305 15.93 31.46 -11.63
C LYS A 305 15.66 30.87 -10.23
N LEU A 306 16.08 31.59 -9.18
CA LEU A 306 15.84 31.22 -7.80
C LEU A 306 14.35 31.23 -7.44
N GLU A 307 13.60 32.26 -7.81
CA GLU A 307 12.13 32.33 -7.58
C GLU A 307 11.42 31.17 -8.23
N LYS A 308 11.83 30.77 -9.45
CA LYS A 308 11.29 29.59 -10.14
C LYS A 308 11.63 28.29 -9.41
N MET A 309 12.86 28.18 -8.89
CA MET A 309 13.27 27.01 -8.09
C MET A 309 12.46 26.89 -6.81
N TYR A 310 12.29 27.98 -6.06
CA TYR A 310 11.47 28.00 -4.85
C TYR A 310 10.01 27.64 -5.12
N LEU A 311 9.44 28.18 -6.22
CA LEU A 311 8.07 27.83 -6.63
C LEU A 311 7.95 26.34 -6.93
N LEU A 312 8.93 25.75 -7.60
CA LEU A 312 8.93 24.32 -7.92
C LEU A 312 9.09 23.45 -6.69
N GLU A 313 9.90 23.87 -5.73
CA GLU A 313 10.06 23.17 -4.45
C GLU A 313 8.74 23.20 -3.66
N SER A 314 8.11 24.38 -3.54
CA SER A 314 6.79 24.52 -2.90
C SER A 314 5.72 23.62 -3.57
N LEU A 315 5.67 23.60 -4.90
CA LEU A 315 4.73 22.74 -5.64
C LEU A 315 5.00 21.24 -5.44
N HIS A 316 6.26 20.85 -5.26
CA HIS A 316 6.60 19.48 -4.95
C HIS A 316 6.22 19.12 -3.51
N ASP A 317 6.37 20.05 -2.58
CA ASP A 317 5.94 19.87 -1.19
C ASP A 317 4.42 19.74 -1.11
N ASP A 318 3.68 20.57 -1.82
CA ASP A 318 2.22 20.47 -1.92
C ASP A 318 1.79 19.12 -2.52
N TYR A 319 2.43 18.67 -3.60
CA TYR A 319 2.17 17.36 -4.21
C TYR A 319 2.43 16.21 -3.25
N THR A 320 3.45 16.36 -2.40
CA THR A 320 3.78 15.36 -1.39
C THR A 320 2.75 15.35 -0.28
N ASN A 321 2.38 16.54 0.21
CA ASN A 321 1.37 16.66 1.26
C ASN A 321 0.05 16.04 0.82
N ILE A 322 -0.41 16.36 -0.40
CA ILE A 322 -1.60 15.73 -0.99
C ILE A 322 -1.42 14.20 -1.09
N THR A 323 -0.24 13.72 -1.48
CA THR A 323 0.02 12.28 -1.57
C THR A 323 -0.02 11.62 -0.19
N ASP A 324 0.54 12.26 0.82
CA ASP A 324 0.51 11.76 2.19
C ASP A 324 -0.92 11.77 2.77
N ASP A 325 -1.71 12.75 2.42
CA ASP A 325 -3.11 12.82 2.84
C ASP A 325 -3.97 11.78 2.13
N ILE A 326 -3.76 11.53 0.85
CA ILE A 326 -4.36 10.41 0.12
C ILE A 326 -4.02 9.08 0.82
N ASN A 327 -2.76 8.85 1.18
CA ASN A 327 -2.34 7.63 1.86
C ASN A 327 -2.97 7.47 3.26
N LYS A 328 -3.17 8.58 3.99
CA LYS A 328 -3.88 8.57 5.29
C LYS A 328 -5.35 8.24 5.10
N LEU A 329 -5.96 8.84 4.08
CA LEU A 329 -7.36 8.65 3.76
C LEU A 329 -7.65 7.24 3.25
N GLU A 330 -6.79 6.65 2.43
CA GLU A 330 -6.87 5.23 2.04
C GLU A 330 -6.89 4.30 3.25
N LYS A 331 -6.01 4.55 4.22
CA LYS A 331 -5.99 3.78 5.47
C LYS A 331 -7.26 3.97 6.29
N ARG A 332 -7.83 5.20 6.30
CA ARG A 332 -9.10 5.50 6.97
C ARG A 332 -10.26 4.78 6.27
N ILE A 333 -10.33 4.84 4.95
CA ILE A 333 -11.34 4.13 4.14
C ILE A 333 -11.26 2.62 4.36
N ALA A 334 -10.06 2.05 4.33
CA ALA A 334 -9.87 0.63 4.60
C ALA A 334 -10.36 0.21 5.99
N LYS A 335 -10.08 1.03 7.02
CA LYS A 335 -10.59 0.78 8.38
C LYS A 335 -12.12 0.89 8.46
N LEU A 336 -12.70 1.85 7.76
CA LEU A 336 -14.16 2.02 7.72
C LEU A 336 -14.83 0.87 6.97
N LYS A 337 -14.27 0.42 5.85
CA LYS A 337 -14.75 -0.75 5.10
C LYS A 337 -14.72 -2.02 5.95
N ASN A 338 -13.65 -2.23 6.70
CA ASN A 338 -13.56 -3.38 7.61
C ASN A 338 -14.61 -3.32 8.72
N LYS A 339 -14.75 -2.17 9.40
CA LYS A 339 -15.78 -2.00 10.42
C LYS A 339 -17.19 -2.19 9.87
N PHE A 340 -17.43 -1.74 8.64
CA PHE A 340 -18.71 -1.93 7.97
C PHE A 340 -18.96 -3.41 7.67
N SER A 341 -17.96 -4.11 7.14
CA SER A 341 -18.05 -5.56 6.88
C SER A 341 -18.25 -6.37 8.15
N GLU A 342 -17.48 -6.07 9.23
CA GLU A 342 -17.64 -6.74 10.54
C GLU A 342 -19.07 -6.57 11.10
N LYS A 343 -19.64 -5.38 10.93
CA LYS A 343 -21.01 -5.11 11.39
C LYS A 343 -22.05 -5.79 10.52
N GLN A 344 -21.83 -5.92 9.21
CA GLN A 344 -22.69 -6.70 8.33
C GLN A 344 -22.67 -8.18 8.68
N ASP A 345 -21.49 -8.73 8.95
CA ASP A 345 -21.35 -10.14 9.37
C ASP A 345 -22.04 -10.38 10.72
N LEU A 346 -21.89 -9.41 11.65
CA LEU A 346 -22.56 -9.46 12.94
C LEU A 346 -24.09 -9.38 12.78
N LEU A 347 -24.59 -8.52 11.89
CA LEU A 347 -26.02 -8.42 11.59
C LEU A 347 -26.56 -9.75 11.05
N GLN A 348 -25.89 -10.36 10.09
CA GLN A 348 -26.29 -11.67 9.56
C GLN A 348 -26.31 -12.74 10.66
N PHE A 349 -25.33 -12.73 11.56
CA PHE A 349 -25.30 -13.66 12.69
C PHE A 349 -26.51 -13.47 13.60
N TYR A 350 -26.87 -12.23 13.94
CA TYR A 350 -28.02 -11.96 14.79
C TYR A 350 -29.35 -12.24 14.11
N GLU A 351 -29.49 -11.92 12.80
CA GLU A 351 -30.67 -12.25 12.00
C GLU A 351 -30.91 -13.76 11.95
N LYS A 352 -29.83 -14.53 11.73
CA LYS A 352 -29.92 -15.98 11.73
C LYS A 352 -30.29 -16.53 13.10
N SER A 353 -29.65 -16.03 14.17
CA SER A 353 -29.99 -16.41 15.54
C SER A 353 -31.44 -16.06 15.94
N LEU A 354 -31.95 -14.94 15.40
CA LEU A 354 -33.35 -14.56 15.59
C LEU A 354 -34.30 -15.51 14.86
N ALA A 355 -33.97 -15.88 13.61
CA ALA A 355 -34.75 -16.84 12.81
C ALA A 355 -34.79 -18.21 13.49
N ASP A 356 -33.64 -18.70 13.96
CA ASP A 356 -33.54 -19.96 14.69
C ASP A 356 -34.40 -19.96 15.96
N ASN A 357 -34.36 -18.88 16.73
CA ASN A 357 -35.19 -18.71 17.94
C ASN A 357 -36.70 -18.63 17.60
N GLN A 358 -37.06 -17.95 16.51
CA GLN A 358 -38.46 -17.91 16.02
C GLN A 358 -38.94 -19.27 15.55
N GLU A 359 -38.08 -20.05 14.90
CA GLU A 359 -38.39 -21.38 14.45
C GLU A 359 -38.64 -22.33 15.63
N ILE A 360 -37.78 -22.27 16.66
CA ILE A 360 -37.94 -23.03 17.92
C ILE A 360 -39.25 -22.60 18.63
N TYR A 361 -39.53 -21.31 18.69
CA TYR A 361 -40.76 -20.80 19.29
C TYR A 361 -42.01 -21.30 18.56
N ASN A 362 -41.98 -21.26 17.23
CA ASN A 362 -43.08 -21.76 16.39
C ASN A 362 -43.25 -23.30 16.51
N ALA A 363 -42.13 -24.03 16.59
CA ALA A 363 -42.16 -25.48 16.83
C ALA A 363 -42.74 -25.81 18.21
N TYR A 364 -42.40 -25.06 19.23
CA TYR A 364 -42.97 -25.15 20.57
C TYR A 364 -44.47 -24.85 20.59
N LEU A 365 -44.91 -23.79 19.90
CA LEU A 365 -46.33 -23.45 19.78
C LEU A 365 -47.10 -24.57 19.05
N LYS A 366 -46.51 -25.12 17.99
CA LYS A 366 -47.09 -26.30 17.29
C LYS A 366 -47.15 -27.53 18.20
N SER A 367 -46.08 -27.84 18.93
CA SER A 367 -46.03 -28.93 19.88
C SER A 367 -47.07 -28.76 20.99
N LYS A 368 -47.20 -27.56 21.54
CA LYS A 368 -48.21 -27.24 22.58
C LYS A 368 -49.62 -27.34 22.05
N ALA A 369 -49.87 -26.87 20.81
CA ALA A 369 -51.15 -27.05 20.14
C ALA A 369 -51.48 -28.52 19.89
N THR A 370 -50.45 -29.31 19.50
CA THR A 370 -50.59 -30.76 19.31
C THR A 370 -50.87 -31.48 20.63
N GLN A 371 -50.20 -31.10 21.71
CA GLN A 371 -50.46 -31.61 23.08
C GLN A 371 -51.86 -31.23 23.59
N GLN A 372 -52.33 -30.03 23.32
CA GLN A 372 -53.71 -29.61 23.67
C GLN A 372 -54.74 -30.41 22.87
N LEU A 373 -54.48 -30.60 21.58
CA LEU A 373 -55.32 -31.45 20.71
C LEU A 373 -55.34 -32.92 21.20
N LEU A 374 -54.19 -33.47 21.63
CA LEU A 374 -54.08 -34.80 22.20
C LEU A 374 -54.87 -34.92 23.50
N LEU A 375 -54.77 -33.94 24.37
CA LEU A 375 -55.55 -33.86 25.65
C LEU A 375 -57.03 -33.73 25.37
N GLU A 376 -57.45 -32.91 24.39
CA GLU A 376 -58.85 -32.80 23.97
C GLU A 376 -59.38 -34.15 23.36
N TYR A 377 -58.52 -34.88 22.63
CA TYR A 377 -58.87 -36.21 22.12
C TYR A 377 -58.95 -37.26 23.20
N GLN A 378 -58.02 -37.20 24.20
CA GLN A 378 -58.07 -38.14 25.33
C GLN A 378 -59.24 -37.88 26.30
N THR A 379 -59.80 -36.68 26.32
CA THR A 379 -61.00 -36.38 27.10
C THR A 379 -62.29 -36.68 26.37
N LYS A 380 -62.25 -37.00 25.06
CA LYS A 380 -63.38 -37.37 24.25
C LYS A 380 -63.54 -38.88 24.05
N VAL A 381 -62.57 -39.66 24.54
CA VAL A 381 -62.60 -41.13 24.61
C VAL A 381 -62.88 -41.55 26.04
#